data_5c92facf0b7e0cf43824b2ecf38a9a82
#
_entry.id   5c92facf0b7e0cf43824b2ecf38a9a82
#
_cell.length_a   1.000
_cell.length_b   1.000
_cell.length_c   1.000
_cell.angle_alpha   90.00
_cell.angle_beta   90.00
_cell.angle_gamma   90.00
#
_symmetry.space_group_name_H-M   'P 1'
#
loop_
_entity.id
_entity.type
_entity.pdbx_description
1 polymer ?
#
loop_
_entity_poly.entity_id
_entity_poly.type
_entity_poly.pdbx_seq_one_letter_code
_entity_poly.pdbx_strand_id
1 'polypeptide(L)'
;MQNPVIILGAQELGILALDAFQSNDVVVYCFLDDQVALQQKEVNDITVMGNTEDENFLKLLGKKCDVFVAAEDTAARKSLTKMLKDEYKVVPVNAIHKFSYVSEHAWLGHGNSVQAGAVINSNAKVGDSCVIGPRAVIDANAVLEDHVQLGAGAMVNAGVTIAEGAFIGTGAVVVSGVKIGKNARVGAGAVVVADVAAKQTVFGNPAKPV
;
A
#
# COMPACT_ATOMS: atom_id res chain seq x y z
N MET A 1 -5.42 -22.75 -9.97
CA MET A 1 -5.43 -21.51 -10.79
C MET A 1 -5.75 -20.38 -9.81
N GLN A 2 -5.01 -19.30 -9.82
CA GLN A 2 -5.27 -18.14 -8.95
C GLN A 2 -6.49 -17.39 -9.53
N ASN A 3 -7.36 -16.84 -8.66
CA ASN A 3 -8.50 -16.06 -9.14
C ASN A 3 -8.01 -14.78 -9.85
N PRO A 4 -8.72 -14.32 -10.88
CA PRO A 4 -8.47 -12.98 -11.43
C PRO A 4 -8.78 -11.91 -10.38
N VAL A 5 -8.11 -10.76 -10.49
CA VAL A 5 -8.25 -9.66 -9.51
C VAL A 5 -9.07 -8.52 -10.09
N ILE A 6 -9.99 -7.96 -9.31
CA ILE A 6 -10.64 -6.66 -9.56
C ILE A 6 -9.89 -5.62 -8.75
N ILE A 7 -9.46 -4.52 -9.39
CA ILE A 7 -8.75 -3.42 -8.73
C ILE A 7 -9.73 -2.25 -8.54
N LEU A 8 -9.92 -1.82 -7.28
CA LEU A 8 -10.72 -0.65 -6.93
C LEU A 8 -9.83 0.59 -6.89
N GLY A 9 -9.89 1.43 -7.92
CA GLY A 9 -9.04 2.58 -8.20
C GLY A 9 -8.14 2.35 -9.42
N ALA A 10 -8.23 3.24 -10.41
CA ALA A 10 -7.54 3.14 -11.71
C ALA A 10 -6.48 4.23 -11.91
N GLN A 11 -6.07 4.93 -10.83
CA GLN A 11 -5.05 5.96 -10.82
C GLN A 11 -3.66 5.35 -10.54
N GLU A 12 -2.68 6.17 -10.07
CA GLU A 12 -1.27 5.75 -9.95
C GLU A 12 -1.10 4.45 -9.15
N LEU A 13 -1.75 4.34 -7.98
CA LEU A 13 -1.65 3.12 -7.17
C LEU A 13 -2.29 1.91 -7.86
N GLY A 14 -3.37 2.13 -8.63
CA GLY A 14 -4.02 1.10 -9.44
C GLY A 14 -3.13 0.59 -10.57
N ILE A 15 -2.46 1.50 -11.27
CA ILE A 15 -1.49 1.18 -12.33
C ILE A 15 -0.30 0.39 -11.75
N LEU A 16 0.21 0.81 -10.60
CA LEU A 16 1.31 0.10 -9.92
C LEU A 16 0.88 -1.29 -9.43
N ALA A 17 -0.37 -1.43 -8.97
CA ALA A 17 -0.91 -2.73 -8.58
C ALA A 17 -1.11 -3.65 -9.79
N LEU A 18 -1.59 -3.12 -10.91
CA LEU A 18 -1.69 -3.85 -12.18
C LEU A 18 -0.33 -4.43 -12.59
N ASP A 19 0.72 -3.59 -12.59
CA ASP A 19 2.09 -4.03 -12.91
C ASP A 19 2.57 -5.14 -11.96
N ALA A 20 2.31 -4.99 -10.66
CA ALA A 20 2.65 -6.01 -9.67
C ALA A 20 1.93 -7.34 -9.93
N PHE A 21 0.64 -7.34 -10.24
CA PHE A 21 -0.12 -8.55 -10.57
C PHE A 21 0.35 -9.18 -11.87
N GLN A 22 0.50 -8.40 -12.94
CA GLN A 22 0.97 -8.88 -14.24
C GLN A 22 2.39 -9.44 -14.16
N SER A 23 3.25 -8.86 -13.31
CA SER A 23 4.61 -9.37 -13.09
C SER A 23 4.64 -10.81 -12.57
N ASN A 24 3.56 -11.29 -11.95
CA ASN A 24 3.40 -12.66 -11.43
C ASN A 24 2.41 -13.49 -12.25
N ASP A 25 2.10 -13.10 -13.47
CA ASP A 25 1.14 -13.76 -14.37
C ASP A 25 -0.29 -13.86 -13.77
N VAL A 26 -0.64 -12.94 -12.86
CA VAL A 26 -1.98 -12.83 -12.29
C VAL A 26 -2.86 -12.00 -13.23
N VAL A 27 -4.00 -12.55 -13.62
CA VAL A 27 -4.95 -11.86 -14.48
C VAL A 27 -5.68 -10.77 -13.71
N VAL A 28 -5.63 -9.54 -14.20
CA VAL A 28 -6.50 -8.46 -13.73
C VAL A 28 -7.75 -8.45 -14.61
N TYR A 29 -8.92 -8.64 -13.97
CA TYR A 29 -10.19 -8.74 -14.67
C TYR A 29 -10.68 -7.38 -15.16
N CYS A 30 -10.67 -6.38 -14.29
CA CYS A 30 -11.01 -4.98 -14.61
C CYS A 30 -10.58 -4.04 -13.49
N PHE A 31 -10.66 -2.74 -13.80
CA PHE A 31 -10.70 -1.69 -12.81
C PHE A 31 -12.15 -1.27 -12.51
N LEU A 32 -12.38 -0.81 -11.27
CA LEU A 32 -13.56 -0.02 -10.88
C LEU A 32 -13.07 1.30 -10.31
N ASP A 33 -13.60 2.43 -10.79
CA ASP A 33 -13.18 3.77 -10.36
C ASP A 33 -14.36 4.73 -10.37
N ASP A 34 -14.46 5.59 -9.33
CA ASP A 34 -15.56 6.52 -9.17
C ASP A 34 -15.45 7.74 -10.09
N GLN A 35 -14.25 7.97 -10.67
CA GLN A 35 -14.07 9.04 -11.65
C GLN A 35 -14.78 8.71 -12.96
N VAL A 36 -15.90 9.37 -13.20
CA VAL A 36 -16.70 9.21 -14.43
C VAL A 36 -15.86 9.35 -15.70
N ALA A 37 -14.84 10.21 -15.65
CA ALA A 37 -13.93 10.43 -16.78
C ALA A 37 -13.09 9.20 -17.17
N LEU A 38 -12.89 8.26 -16.25
CA LEU A 38 -12.14 7.00 -16.49
C LEU A 38 -13.04 5.85 -16.88
N GLN A 39 -14.33 5.88 -16.54
CA GLN A 39 -15.25 4.78 -16.80
C GLN A 39 -15.37 4.49 -18.30
N GLN A 40 -15.46 3.21 -18.65
CA GLN A 40 -15.47 2.67 -20.02
C GLN A 40 -14.22 3.00 -20.85
N LYS A 41 -13.15 3.46 -20.21
CA LYS A 41 -11.84 3.63 -20.83
C LYS A 41 -10.88 2.54 -20.41
N GLU A 42 -9.84 2.36 -21.20
CA GLU A 42 -8.76 1.43 -20.89
C GLU A 42 -7.61 2.17 -20.19
N VAL A 43 -7.07 1.51 -19.18
CA VAL A 43 -5.85 1.89 -18.48
C VAL A 43 -4.88 0.73 -18.61
N ASN A 44 -3.80 0.92 -19.37
CA ASN A 44 -2.83 -0.14 -19.71
C ASN A 44 -3.52 -1.46 -20.17
N ASP A 45 -4.38 -1.34 -21.19
CA ASP A 45 -5.14 -2.45 -21.81
C ASP A 45 -6.19 -3.13 -20.90
N ILE A 46 -6.46 -2.59 -19.72
CA ILE A 46 -7.51 -3.07 -18.80
C ILE A 46 -8.64 -2.05 -18.71
N THR A 47 -9.87 -2.48 -18.98
CA THR A 47 -11.04 -1.60 -18.96
C THR A 47 -11.46 -1.22 -17.54
N VAL A 48 -11.81 0.06 -17.34
CA VAL A 48 -12.53 0.55 -16.17
C VAL A 48 -14.02 0.31 -16.36
N MET A 49 -14.55 -0.76 -15.77
CA MET A 49 -15.90 -1.27 -16.07
C MET A 49 -17.03 -0.52 -15.37
N GLY A 50 -16.77 0.16 -14.25
CA GLY A 50 -17.80 0.88 -13.48
C GLY A 50 -17.21 1.59 -12.27
N ASN A 51 -18.07 1.99 -11.33
CA ASN A 51 -17.67 2.59 -10.06
C ASN A 51 -17.33 1.52 -9.00
N THR A 52 -16.74 1.96 -7.89
CA THR A 52 -16.26 1.06 -6.81
C THR A 52 -17.39 0.37 -6.03
N GLU A 53 -18.65 0.78 -6.25
CA GLU A 53 -19.84 0.21 -5.59
C GLU A 53 -20.73 -0.59 -6.58
N ASP A 54 -20.25 -0.88 -7.80
CA ASP A 54 -21.03 -1.63 -8.79
C ASP A 54 -21.25 -3.08 -8.35
N GLU A 55 -22.46 -3.37 -7.90
CA GLU A 55 -22.87 -4.70 -7.41
C GLU A 55 -22.69 -5.83 -8.42
N ASN A 56 -22.70 -5.52 -9.74
CA ASN A 56 -22.47 -6.55 -10.77
C ASN A 56 -21.07 -7.15 -10.67
N PHE A 57 -20.10 -6.37 -10.22
CA PHE A 57 -18.72 -6.81 -10.02
C PHE A 57 -18.48 -7.24 -8.59
N LEU A 58 -18.98 -6.50 -7.59
CA LEU A 58 -18.77 -6.82 -6.19
C LEU A 58 -19.32 -8.20 -5.78
N LYS A 59 -20.40 -8.68 -6.39
CA LYS A 59 -20.94 -10.03 -6.16
C LYS A 59 -20.02 -11.18 -6.64
N LEU A 60 -18.99 -10.88 -7.46
CA LEU A 60 -18.00 -11.86 -7.93
C LEU A 60 -16.88 -12.09 -6.90
N LEU A 61 -16.70 -11.14 -5.98
CA LEU A 61 -15.62 -11.15 -5.00
C LEU A 61 -15.72 -12.36 -4.05
N GLY A 62 -14.56 -12.93 -3.74
CA GLY A 62 -14.45 -14.12 -2.90
C GLY A 62 -15.01 -15.42 -3.51
N LYS A 63 -15.57 -15.38 -4.72
CA LYS A 63 -16.12 -16.54 -5.44
C LYS A 63 -15.40 -16.80 -6.76
N LYS A 64 -15.27 -15.80 -7.59
CA LYS A 64 -14.67 -15.87 -8.93
C LYS A 64 -13.52 -14.88 -9.11
N CYS A 65 -13.48 -13.83 -8.30
CA CYS A 65 -12.46 -12.80 -8.33
C CYS A 65 -11.98 -12.50 -6.93
N ASP A 66 -10.70 -12.21 -6.82
CA ASP A 66 -10.11 -11.55 -5.68
C ASP A 66 -10.20 -10.02 -5.86
N VAL A 67 -9.87 -9.24 -4.84
CA VAL A 67 -9.96 -7.79 -4.89
C VAL A 67 -8.70 -7.13 -4.33
N PHE A 68 -8.29 -6.02 -4.95
CA PHE A 68 -7.27 -5.12 -4.41
C PHE A 68 -7.82 -3.70 -4.33
N VAL A 69 -7.55 -2.97 -3.22
CA VAL A 69 -8.00 -1.59 -3.03
C VAL A 69 -6.85 -0.64 -3.32
N ALA A 70 -6.95 0.08 -4.42
CA ALA A 70 -5.95 1.01 -4.93
C ALA A 70 -6.36 2.49 -4.78
N ALA A 71 -7.24 2.80 -3.83
CA ALA A 71 -7.57 4.20 -3.53
C ALA A 71 -6.34 4.90 -2.93
N GLU A 72 -5.94 6.03 -3.52
CA GLU A 72 -4.76 6.79 -3.08
C GLU A 72 -4.98 7.48 -1.74
N ASP A 73 -6.16 8.07 -1.58
CA ASP A 73 -6.56 8.66 -0.31
C ASP A 73 -6.72 7.58 0.76
N THR A 74 -6.04 7.77 1.90
CA THR A 74 -6.05 6.80 3.00
C THR A 74 -7.45 6.61 3.61
N ALA A 75 -8.28 7.65 3.66
CA ALA A 75 -9.63 7.54 4.21
C ALA A 75 -10.54 6.74 3.26
N ALA A 76 -10.46 7.01 1.96
CA ALA A 76 -11.16 6.24 0.93
C ALA A 76 -10.72 4.76 0.96
N ARG A 77 -9.41 4.48 1.05
CA ARG A 77 -8.88 3.11 1.14
C ARG A 77 -9.39 2.38 2.38
N LYS A 78 -9.44 3.06 3.54
CA LYS A 78 -10.04 2.52 4.77
C LYS A 78 -11.52 2.21 4.61
N SER A 79 -12.29 3.12 4.02
CA SER A 79 -13.72 2.96 3.80
C SER A 79 -14.03 1.76 2.91
N LEU A 80 -13.35 1.66 1.75
CA LEU A 80 -13.51 0.53 0.82
C LEU A 80 -13.12 -0.80 1.45
N THR A 81 -11.97 -0.85 2.15
CA THR A 81 -11.54 -2.08 2.84
C THR A 81 -12.56 -2.52 3.90
N LYS A 82 -13.12 -1.56 4.65
CA LYS A 82 -14.16 -1.84 5.64
C LYS A 82 -15.44 -2.36 4.99
N MET A 83 -15.92 -1.72 3.92
CA MET A 83 -17.07 -2.18 3.15
C MET A 83 -16.89 -3.62 2.66
N LEU A 84 -15.75 -3.93 2.05
CA LEU A 84 -15.45 -5.28 1.57
C LEU A 84 -15.50 -6.32 2.70
N LYS A 85 -14.94 -6.00 3.86
CA LYS A 85 -14.94 -6.89 5.03
C LYS A 85 -16.35 -7.05 5.64
N ASP A 86 -17.07 -5.94 5.83
CA ASP A 86 -18.32 -5.92 6.57
C ASP A 86 -19.49 -6.46 5.73
N GLU A 87 -19.56 -6.11 4.45
CA GLU A 87 -20.68 -6.45 3.58
C GLU A 87 -20.44 -7.70 2.75
N TYR A 88 -19.25 -7.80 2.14
CA TYR A 88 -18.91 -8.90 1.22
C TYR A 88 -18.14 -10.05 1.87
N LYS A 89 -17.65 -9.88 3.13
CA LYS A 89 -16.83 -10.86 3.85
C LYS A 89 -15.55 -11.24 3.11
N VAL A 90 -14.98 -10.28 2.38
CA VAL A 90 -13.76 -10.44 1.57
C VAL A 90 -12.65 -9.56 2.14
N VAL A 91 -11.44 -10.10 2.11
CA VAL A 91 -10.21 -9.38 2.51
C VAL A 91 -9.40 -9.12 1.24
N PRO A 92 -8.93 -7.88 1.00
CA PRO A 92 -8.12 -7.58 -0.17
C PRO A 92 -6.83 -8.41 -0.22
N VAL A 93 -6.44 -8.85 -1.42
CA VAL A 93 -5.16 -9.56 -1.64
C VAL A 93 -4.00 -8.58 -1.68
N ASN A 94 -2.78 -9.07 -1.51
CA ASN A 94 -1.56 -8.28 -1.63
C ASN A 94 -1.12 -8.16 -3.10
N ALA A 95 -0.75 -6.96 -3.53
CA ALA A 95 -0.12 -6.69 -4.82
C ALA A 95 1.41 -6.60 -4.62
N ILE A 96 2.11 -7.73 -4.76
CA ILE A 96 3.55 -7.83 -4.52
C ILE A 96 4.26 -8.00 -5.86
N HIS A 97 5.09 -7.04 -6.24
CA HIS A 97 5.83 -7.11 -7.50
C HIS A 97 6.93 -8.18 -7.43
N LYS A 98 7.11 -9.00 -8.49
CA LYS A 98 8.07 -10.11 -8.51
C LYS A 98 9.53 -9.70 -8.27
N PHE A 99 9.89 -8.45 -8.52
CA PHE A 99 11.22 -7.92 -8.26
C PHE A 99 11.36 -7.27 -6.87
N SER A 100 10.39 -7.43 -5.99
CA SER A 100 10.56 -7.11 -4.58
C SER A 100 11.16 -8.31 -3.82
N TYR A 101 11.79 -8.03 -2.69
CA TYR A 101 12.22 -9.08 -1.76
C TYR A 101 11.40 -9.00 -0.48
N VAL A 102 10.72 -10.06 -0.15
CA VAL A 102 10.02 -10.23 1.13
C VAL A 102 10.61 -11.46 1.81
N SER A 103 11.23 -11.26 2.98
CA SER A 103 11.80 -12.35 3.75
C SER A 103 10.73 -13.36 4.17
N GLU A 104 11.02 -14.64 4.12
CA GLU A 104 10.13 -15.70 4.62
C GLU A 104 9.83 -15.59 6.13
N HIS A 105 10.67 -14.87 6.88
CA HIS A 105 10.46 -14.57 8.29
C HIS A 105 9.75 -13.23 8.54
N ALA A 106 9.41 -12.47 7.49
CA ALA A 106 8.61 -11.26 7.64
C ALA A 106 7.12 -11.61 7.75
N TRP A 107 6.38 -10.82 8.50
CA TRP A 107 4.92 -10.90 8.52
C TRP A 107 4.32 -9.78 7.68
N LEU A 108 3.44 -10.14 6.79
CA LEU A 108 2.75 -9.20 5.91
C LEU A 108 1.24 -9.43 6.03
N GLY A 109 0.50 -8.40 6.40
CA GLY A 109 -0.96 -8.41 6.44
C GLY A 109 -1.60 -8.47 5.05
N HIS A 110 -2.78 -7.95 4.92
CA HIS A 110 -3.60 -8.02 3.71
C HIS A 110 -3.72 -6.67 3.00
N GLY A 111 -3.99 -6.69 1.69
CA GLY A 111 -4.24 -5.49 0.89
C GLY A 111 -3.02 -4.58 0.71
N ASN A 112 -1.82 -5.09 0.93
CA ASN A 112 -0.59 -4.33 0.81
C ASN A 112 -0.15 -4.22 -0.66
N SER A 113 0.37 -3.04 -1.02
CA SER A 113 1.09 -2.80 -2.27
C SER A 113 2.58 -2.83 -1.98
N VAL A 114 3.33 -3.76 -2.58
CA VAL A 114 4.79 -3.87 -2.46
C VAL A 114 5.41 -3.75 -3.86
N GLN A 115 6.05 -2.62 -4.12
CA GLN A 115 6.49 -2.25 -5.46
C GLN A 115 7.87 -2.80 -5.81
N ALA A 116 8.24 -2.66 -7.09
CA ALA A 116 9.48 -3.18 -7.64
C ALA A 116 10.72 -2.71 -6.86
N GLY A 117 11.60 -3.64 -6.52
CA GLY A 117 12.84 -3.38 -5.78
C GLY A 117 12.64 -3.05 -4.29
N ALA A 118 11.42 -3.06 -3.77
CA ALA A 118 11.19 -2.93 -2.33
C ALA A 118 11.76 -4.15 -1.58
N VAL A 119 12.27 -3.91 -0.37
CA VAL A 119 12.89 -4.93 0.48
C VAL A 119 12.20 -4.94 1.85
N ILE A 120 11.69 -6.11 2.26
CA ILE A 120 11.14 -6.34 3.59
C ILE A 120 11.97 -7.42 4.26
N ASN A 121 12.79 -7.03 5.24
CA ASN A 121 13.76 -7.91 5.89
C ASN A 121 13.15 -8.79 6.98
N SER A 122 13.97 -9.69 7.51
CA SER A 122 13.56 -10.71 8.48
C SER A 122 12.97 -10.10 9.74
N ASN A 123 11.89 -10.73 10.24
CA ASN A 123 11.12 -10.32 11.41
C ASN A 123 10.46 -8.93 11.29
N ALA A 124 10.53 -8.27 10.14
CA ALA A 124 9.72 -7.08 9.91
C ALA A 124 8.23 -7.45 9.92
N LYS A 125 7.40 -6.54 10.44
CA LYS A 125 5.95 -6.72 10.50
C LYS A 125 5.30 -5.56 9.76
N VAL A 126 4.47 -5.87 8.79
CA VAL A 126 3.72 -4.88 8.01
C VAL A 126 2.23 -5.18 8.17
N GLY A 127 1.48 -4.21 8.66
CA GLY A 127 0.03 -4.29 8.87
C GLY A 127 -0.77 -4.40 7.56
N ASP A 128 -2.04 -4.07 7.63
CA ASP A 128 -2.95 -4.15 6.49
C ASP A 128 -2.95 -2.86 5.67
N SER A 129 -3.20 -2.99 4.37
CA SER A 129 -3.41 -1.87 3.42
C SER A 129 -2.27 -0.84 3.40
N CYS A 130 -1.03 -1.27 3.63
CA CYS A 130 0.15 -0.44 3.50
C CYS A 130 0.57 -0.27 2.03
N VAL A 131 1.23 0.85 1.73
CA VAL A 131 1.83 1.11 0.42
C VAL A 131 3.34 1.21 0.58
N ILE A 132 4.07 0.27 0.01
CA ILE A 132 5.52 0.20 0.05
C ILE A 132 6.05 0.55 -1.34
N GLY A 133 6.49 1.80 -1.49
CA GLY A 133 6.93 2.36 -2.76
C GLY A 133 8.16 1.64 -3.35
N PRO A 134 8.46 1.88 -4.63
CA PRO A 134 9.58 1.21 -5.29
C PRO A 134 10.91 1.51 -4.58
N ARG A 135 11.73 0.48 -4.41
CA ARG A 135 13.03 0.54 -3.72
C ARG A 135 12.95 1.00 -2.25
N ALA A 136 11.78 1.02 -1.62
CA ALA A 136 11.71 1.26 -0.18
C ALA A 136 12.25 0.05 0.59
N VAL A 137 12.90 0.32 1.73
CA VAL A 137 13.50 -0.71 2.58
C VAL A 137 12.85 -0.68 3.96
N ILE A 138 12.38 -1.84 4.40
CA ILE A 138 11.90 -2.10 5.76
C ILE A 138 12.88 -3.09 6.37
N ASP A 139 13.72 -2.60 7.30
CA ASP A 139 14.80 -3.39 7.86
C ASP A 139 14.32 -4.30 9.01
N ALA A 140 15.22 -5.15 9.49
CA ALA A 140 14.90 -6.22 10.43
C ALA A 140 14.20 -5.69 11.71
N ASN A 141 13.20 -6.43 12.19
CA ASN A 141 12.41 -6.12 13.38
C ASN A 141 11.65 -4.78 13.32
N ALA A 142 11.61 -4.10 12.18
CA ALA A 142 10.77 -2.91 12.03
C ALA A 142 9.29 -3.29 12.01
N VAL A 143 8.44 -2.41 12.54
CA VAL A 143 6.98 -2.62 12.65
C VAL A 143 6.26 -1.46 11.99
N LEU A 144 5.46 -1.74 10.99
CA LEU A 144 4.53 -0.83 10.36
C LEU A 144 3.11 -1.27 10.72
N GLU A 145 2.35 -0.37 11.33
CA GLU A 145 0.91 -0.59 11.56
C GLU A 145 0.12 -0.39 10.26
N ASP A 146 -1.21 -0.53 10.32
CA ASP A 146 -2.08 -0.47 9.15
C ASP A 146 -2.01 0.88 8.42
N HIS A 147 -2.23 0.83 7.10
CA HIS A 147 -2.32 1.99 6.23
C HIS A 147 -1.08 2.90 6.18
N VAL A 148 0.08 2.43 6.62
CA VAL A 148 1.35 3.16 6.48
C VAL A 148 1.73 3.27 5.01
N GLN A 149 2.26 4.43 4.62
CA GLN A 149 2.75 4.66 3.26
C GLN A 149 4.24 5.02 3.28
N LEU A 150 5.03 4.27 2.54
CA LEU A 150 6.43 4.56 2.26
C LEU A 150 6.59 5.01 0.82
N GLY A 151 7.09 6.22 0.61
CA GLY A 151 7.46 6.72 -0.70
C GLY A 151 8.64 5.96 -1.32
N ALA A 152 8.88 6.18 -2.61
CA ALA A 152 9.98 5.56 -3.32
C ALA A 152 11.33 5.79 -2.62
N GLY A 153 12.12 4.73 -2.44
CA GLY A 153 13.43 4.80 -1.82
C GLY A 153 13.44 5.20 -0.34
N ALA A 154 12.30 5.22 0.35
CA ALA A 154 12.26 5.46 1.79
C ALA A 154 12.96 4.32 2.54
N MET A 155 13.77 4.66 3.55
CA MET A 155 14.56 3.70 4.31
C MET A 155 14.11 3.69 5.78
N VAL A 156 13.49 2.60 6.20
CA VAL A 156 13.06 2.35 7.58
C VAL A 156 14.04 1.38 8.21
N ASN A 157 14.91 1.88 9.07
CA ASN A 157 15.97 1.07 9.67
C ASN A 157 15.46 0.13 10.78
N ALA A 158 16.36 -0.73 11.25
CA ALA A 158 16.03 -1.82 12.17
C ALA A 158 15.32 -1.32 13.46
N GLY A 159 14.29 -2.05 13.88
CA GLY A 159 13.55 -1.80 15.12
C GLY A 159 12.73 -0.51 15.14
N VAL A 160 12.57 0.17 14.02
CA VAL A 160 11.67 1.33 13.89
C VAL A 160 10.21 0.87 14.06
N THR A 161 9.40 1.70 14.72
CA THR A 161 7.95 1.49 14.79
C THR A 161 7.24 2.65 14.12
N ILE A 162 6.37 2.36 13.14
CA ILE A 162 5.57 3.36 12.44
C ILE A 162 4.10 3.08 12.69
N ALA A 163 3.43 4.02 13.36
CA ALA A 163 2.03 3.88 13.71
C ALA A 163 1.09 4.13 12.53
N GLU A 164 -0.15 3.67 12.69
CA GLU A 164 -1.21 3.66 11.69
C GLU A 164 -1.33 4.97 10.90
N GLY A 165 -1.41 4.84 9.58
CA GLY A 165 -1.67 5.96 8.66
C GLY A 165 -0.52 6.95 8.51
N ALA A 166 0.65 6.70 9.09
CA ALA A 166 1.80 7.58 8.92
C ALA A 166 2.33 7.51 7.46
N PHE A 167 2.89 8.63 7.02
CA PHE A 167 3.46 8.80 5.69
C PHE A 167 4.95 9.12 5.78
N ILE A 168 5.77 8.32 5.11
CA ILE A 168 7.22 8.52 4.99
C ILE A 168 7.52 8.89 3.54
N GLY A 169 7.96 10.13 3.32
CA GLY A 169 8.20 10.68 1.99
C GLY A 169 9.32 10.00 1.23
N THR A 170 9.33 10.21 -0.09
CA THR A 170 10.34 9.70 -1.02
C THR A 170 11.74 9.98 -0.53
N GLY A 171 12.61 8.95 -0.49
CA GLY A 171 14.01 9.07 -0.08
C GLY A 171 14.24 9.45 1.38
N ALA A 172 13.21 9.49 2.22
CA ALA A 172 13.40 9.76 3.65
C ALA A 172 14.06 8.58 4.37
N VAL A 173 14.83 8.88 5.42
CA VAL A 173 15.52 7.89 6.24
C VAL A 173 15.04 8.00 7.68
N VAL A 174 14.58 6.88 8.25
CA VAL A 174 14.21 6.78 9.66
C VAL A 174 15.27 5.95 10.38
N VAL A 175 15.99 6.56 11.32
CA VAL A 175 17.09 5.94 12.07
C VAL A 175 16.57 4.83 12.98
N SER A 176 17.38 3.81 13.21
CA SER A 176 17.04 2.63 14.02
C SER A 176 16.40 2.97 15.37
N GLY A 177 15.35 2.24 15.74
CA GLY A 177 14.66 2.35 17.03
C GLY A 177 13.75 3.57 17.19
N VAL A 178 13.70 4.47 16.20
CA VAL A 178 12.79 5.65 16.21
C VAL A 178 11.33 5.22 16.11
N LYS A 179 10.46 5.98 16.77
CA LYS A 179 8.99 5.79 16.71
C LYS A 179 8.34 6.94 15.94
N ILE A 180 7.54 6.59 14.95
CA ILE A 180 6.73 7.53 14.16
C ILE A 180 5.27 7.40 14.60
N GLY A 181 4.69 8.49 15.09
CA GLY A 181 3.34 8.51 15.65
C GLY A 181 2.25 8.39 14.58
N LYS A 182 1.03 8.05 15.02
CA LYS A 182 -0.15 7.88 14.17
C LYS A 182 -0.43 9.12 13.31
N ASN A 183 -0.63 8.88 11.99
CA ASN A 183 -0.86 9.93 10.99
C ASN A 183 0.25 11.01 10.92
N ALA A 184 1.45 10.74 11.43
CA ALA A 184 2.58 11.64 11.27
C ALA A 184 3.04 11.66 9.80
N ARG A 185 3.67 12.76 9.39
CA ARG A 185 4.16 12.94 8.04
C ARG A 185 5.65 13.30 8.05
N VAL A 186 6.44 12.48 7.39
CA VAL A 186 7.86 12.72 7.17
C VAL A 186 8.04 13.18 5.73
N GLY A 187 8.59 14.37 5.53
CA GLY A 187 8.83 14.95 4.21
C GLY A 187 9.87 14.18 3.40
N ALA A 188 9.83 14.36 2.09
CA ALA A 188 10.78 13.73 1.17
C ALA A 188 12.23 14.12 1.53
N GLY A 189 13.15 13.16 1.47
CA GLY A 189 14.57 13.35 1.78
C GLY A 189 14.89 13.68 3.24
N ALA A 190 13.94 13.64 4.13
CA ALA A 190 14.17 13.92 5.54
C ALA A 190 14.95 12.79 6.23
N VAL A 191 15.79 13.16 7.21
CA VAL A 191 16.52 12.20 8.07
C VAL A 191 16.00 12.31 9.49
N VAL A 192 15.18 11.34 9.90
CA VAL A 192 14.52 11.32 11.20
C VAL A 192 15.41 10.62 12.22
N VAL A 193 15.92 11.39 13.18
CA VAL A 193 16.88 10.93 14.22
C VAL A 193 16.26 10.86 15.61
N ALA A 194 14.99 11.25 15.77
CA ALA A 194 14.24 11.24 17.03
C ALA A 194 12.77 10.92 16.77
N ASP A 195 12.05 10.52 17.81
CA ASP A 195 10.64 10.18 17.73
C ASP A 195 9.80 11.36 17.19
N VAL A 196 8.81 11.03 16.36
CA VAL A 196 7.86 11.98 15.77
C VAL A 196 6.49 11.76 16.39
N ALA A 197 5.90 12.82 16.95
CA ALA A 197 4.60 12.73 17.60
C ALA A 197 3.46 12.47 16.58
N ALA A 198 2.32 11.94 17.08
CA ALA A 198 1.15 11.72 16.26
C ALA A 198 0.69 13.01 15.56
N LYS A 199 0.31 12.90 14.27
CA LYS A 199 -0.14 14.00 13.41
C LYS A 199 0.89 15.09 13.16
N GLN A 200 2.12 14.93 13.64
CA GLN A 200 3.19 15.89 13.42
C GLN A 200 3.75 15.75 11.99
N THR A 201 4.11 16.88 11.40
CA THR A 201 4.85 16.93 10.14
C THR A 201 6.29 17.34 10.42
N VAL A 202 7.26 16.63 9.84
CA VAL A 202 8.69 16.89 9.99
C VAL A 202 9.40 16.91 8.65
N PHE A 203 10.38 17.81 8.47
CA PHE A 203 11.21 17.92 7.27
C PHE A 203 12.68 18.16 7.63
N GLY A 204 13.56 17.89 6.68
CA GLY A 204 14.97 18.26 6.68
C GLY A 204 15.92 17.19 7.22
N ASN A 205 17.19 17.54 7.31
CA ASN A 205 18.27 16.70 7.83
C ASN A 205 19.10 17.52 8.85
N PRO A 206 19.01 17.24 10.16
CA PRO A 206 18.03 16.34 10.78
C PRO A 206 16.60 16.86 10.67
N ALA A 207 15.63 15.94 10.64
CA ALA A 207 14.21 16.28 10.53
C ALA A 207 13.73 17.08 11.75
N LYS A 208 13.00 18.17 11.49
CA LYS A 208 12.42 19.04 12.53
C LYS A 208 10.93 19.27 12.24
N PRO A 209 10.11 19.50 13.28
CA PRO A 209 8.72 19.92 13.13
C PRO A 209 8.57 21.22 12.32
N VAL A 210 7.46 21.28 11.55
CA VAL A 210 7.01 22.48 10.83
C VAL A 210 5.60 22.83 11.23
#